data_f6c2afd84ed3e9ab733725a5b4c5f258
#
_entry.id   f6c2afd84ed3e9ab733725a5b4c5f258
#
_cell.length_a   1.000
_cell.length_b   1.000
_cell.length_c   1.000
_cell.angle_alpha   90.00
_cell.angle_beta   90.00
_cell.angle_gamma   90.00
#
_symmetry.space_group_name_H-M   'P 1'
#
loop_
_entity.id
_entity.type
_entity.pdbx_description
1 polymer ?
#
loop_
_entity_poly.entity_id
_entity_poly.type
_entity_poly.pdbx_seq_one_letter_code
_entity_poly.pdbx_strand_id
1 'polypeptide(L)'
;PIFDKISFVGSDVALAKYLNPSSLQGKRTEREYIPIFPFGCNNSQYKAVKNAMENQISVIQGPPGTGKTQTILNIIANILMQGKTVQIVSNNNSATENVYEKLSSPKYNLGFVAATLGSSKNKKLFVEHQDAAYPDFSSWKTQEDPSVLQKGIADQSSQLKSVFDKQEKLACLRQELSQLVTEIGRAH
;
A
#
# COMPACT_ATOMS: atom_id res chain seq x y z
N PRO A 1 8.35 -2.58 -31.44
CA PRO A 1 8.34 -2.26 -30.02
C PRO A 1 6.90 -2.16 -29.49
N ILE A 2 6.72 -2.26 -28.18
CA ILE A 2 5.38 -2.20 -27.57
C ILE A 2 4.70 -0.83 -27.85
N PHE A 3 5.48 0.23 -27.90
CA PHE A 3 4.99 1.58 -28.16
C PHE A 3 4.41 1.79 -29.55
N ASP A 4 4.82 1.02 -30.55
CA ASP A 4 4.29 1.11 -31.92
C ASP A 4 2.83 0.63 -32.01
N LYS A 5 2.35 -0.05 -30.99
CA LYS A 5 0.96 -0.55 -30.87
C LYS A 5 0.04 0.42 -30.16
N ILE A 6 0.57 1.52 -29.60
CA ILE A 6 -0.20 2.53 -28.89
C ILE A 6 -0.47 3.67 -29.85
N SER A 7 -1.64 3.68 -30.46
CA SER A 7 -2.06 4.72 -31.40
C SER A 7 -2.71 5.93 -30.72
N PHE A 8 -3.22 5.75 -29.50
CA PHE A 8 -3.92 6.79 -28.74
C PHE A 8 -3.84 6.54 -27.22
N VAL A 9 -3.67 7.62 -26.48
CA VAL A 9 -3.71 7.61 -25.00
C VAL A 9 -4.78 8.60 -24.54
N GLY A 10 -5.85 8.11 -23.92
CA GLY A 10 -6.91 8.95 -23.38
C GLY A 10 -6.38 9.90 -22.30
N SER A 11 -6.91 11.11 -22.25
CA SER A 11 -6.45 12.16 -21.30
C SER A 11 -6.69 11.84 -19.83
N ASP A 12 -7.62 10.94 -19.54
CA ASP A 12 -8.05 10.53 -18.19
C ASP A 12 -7.27 9.33 -17.62
N VAL A 13 -6.49 8.62 -18.45
CA VAL A 13 -5.70 7.48 -18.00
C VAL A 13 -4.42 7.90 -17.28
N ALA A 14 -3.92 7.03 -16.40
CA ALA A 14 -2.72 7.29 -15.60
C ALA A 14 -1.48 7.61 -16.44
N LEU A 15 -1.30 6.95 -17.59
CA LEU A 15 -0.18 7.21 -18.48
C LEU A 15 -0.18 8.64 -19.03
N ALA A 16 -1.34 9.15 -19.47
CA ALA A 16 -1.46 10.53 -19.96
C ALA A 16 -1.12 11.54 -18.86
N LYS A 17 -1.59 11.31 -17.65
CA LYS A 17 -1.30 12.16 -16.49
C LYS A 17 0.15 12.10 -16.06
N TYR A 18 0.78 10.93 -16.15
CA TYR A 18 2.20 10.77 -15.89
C TYR A 18 3.06 11.55 -16.90
N LEU A 19 2.67 11.52 -18.18
CA LEU A 19 3.37 12.24 -19.26
C LEU A 19 3.11 13.76 -19.21
N ASN A 20 1.96 14.18 -18.69
CA ASN A 20 1.60 15.60 -18.51
C ASN A 20 1.15 15.87 -17.07
N PRO A 21 2.09 16.07 -16.13
CA PRO A 21 1.78 16.29 -14.71
C PRO A 21 0.91 17.53 -14.43
N SER A 22 0.88 18.52 -15.32
CA SER A 22 0.01 19.70 -15.19
C SER A 22 -1.48 19.35 -15.21
N SER A 23 -1.85 18.18 -15.77
CA SER A 23 -3.21 17.65 -15.79
C SER A 23 -3.60 16.91 -14.51
N LEU A 24 -2.66 16.75 -13.57
CA LEU A 24 -2.87 16.08 -12.26
C LEU A 24 -3.67 16.92 -11.27
N GLN A 25 -4.25 18.06 -11.66
CA GLN A 25 -5.11 18.85 -10.79
C GLN A 25 -6.28 17.98 -10.32
N GLY A 26 -6.13 17.52 -9.08
CA GLY A 26 -6.81 16.38 -8.52
C GLY A 26 -8.33 16.53 -8.46
N LYS A 27 -9.05 15.61 -9.05
CA LYS A 27 -10.27 15.13 -8.41
C LYS A 27 -9.86 14.20 -7.27
N ARG A 28 -9.66 14.76 -6.08
CA ARG A 28 -9.78 13.97 -4.86
C ARG A 28 -11.16 13.32 -4.90
N THR A 29 -11.24 12.03 -4.75
CA THR A 29 -12.51 11.35 -4.51
C THR A 29 -13.16 12.03 -3.31
N GLU A 30 -14.41 12.49 -3.44
CA GLU A 30 -15.16 13.20 -2.38
C GLU A 30 -15.35 12.34 -1.11
N ARG A 31 -15.13 11.03 -1.21
CA ARG A 31 -15.21 10.11 -0.08
C ARG A 31 -13.81 9.82 0.47
N GLU A 32 -13.61 10.14 1.73
CA GLU A 32 -12.40 9.75 2.46
C GLU A 32 -12.26 8.22 2.44
N TYR A 33 -11.14 7.74 1.91
CA TYR A 33 -10.84 6.32 1.91
C TYR A 33 -10.34 5.90 3.29
N ILE A 34 -10.94 4.85 3.83
CA ILE A 34 -10.55 4.25 5.12
C ILE A 34 -9.67 3.05 4.83
N PRO A 35 -8.34 3.17 4.97
CA PRO A 35 -7.42 2.07 4.70
C PRO A 35 -7.40 1.04 5.83
N ILE A 36 -7.13 -0.23 5.46
CA ILE A 36 -6.83 -1.32 6.39
C ILE A 36 -5.31 -1.58 6.42
N PHE A 37 -4.81 -2.06 7.56
CA PHE A 37 -3.38 -2.29 7.78
C PHE A 37 -3.10 -3.69 8.36
N PRO A 38 -3.43 -4.78 7.66
CA PRO A 38 -3.24 -6.14 8.19
C PRO A 38 -1.78 -6.48 8.44
N PHE A 39 -0.86 -5.77 7.79
CA PHE A 39 0.59 -5.95 7.97
C PHE A 39 1.20 -4.96 8.97
N GLY A 40 0.36 -4.17 9.68
CA GLY A 40 0.81 -3.08 10.56
C GLY A 40 1.29 -1.85 9.79
N CYS A 41 1.43 -0.71 10.47
CA CYS A 41 1.94 0.51 9.85
C CYS A 41 2.49 1.49 10.90
N ASN A 42 3.32 2.41 10.45
CA ASN A 42 3.65 3.65 11.14
C ASN A 42 2.95 4.84 10.45
N ASN A 43 3.09 6.06 10.99
CA ASN A 43 2.44 7.24 10.44
C ASN A 43 2.79 7.52 8.97
N SER A 44 4.08 7.39 8.59
CA SER A 44 4.52 7.60 7.22
C SER A 44 3.93 6.57 6.26
N GLN A 45 3.87 5.31 6.68
CA GLN A 45 3.25 4.22 5.92
C GLN A 45 1.74 4.40 5.82
N TYR A 46 1.07 4.85 6.89
CA TYR A 46 -0.36 5.20 6.86
C TYR A 46 -0.64 6.25 5.79
N LYS A 47 0.11 7.37 5.81
CA LYS A 47 -0.02 8.45 4.82
C LYS A 47 0.25 7.93 3.40
N ALA A 48 1.27 7.08 3.22
CA ALA A 48 1.62 6.51 1.91
C ALA A 48 0.52 5.59 1.35
N VAL A 49 -0.04 4.69 2.16
CA VAL A 49 -1.15 3.82 1.75
C VAL A 49 -2.39 4.65 1.42
N LYS A 50 -2.76 5.60 2.28
CA LYS A 50 -3.91 6.48 2.04
C LYS A 50 -3.75 7.23 0.72
N ASN A 51 -2.59 7.86 0.48
CA ASN A 51 -2.30 8.57 -0.77
C ASN A 51 -2.37 7.65 -1.99
N ALA A 52 -1.85 6.41 -1.89
CA ALA A 52 -1.92 5.46 -2.99
C ALA A 52 -3.35 5.04 -3.33
N MET A 53 -4.25 4.99 -2.34
CA MET A 53 -5.65 4.61 -2.54
C MET A 53 -6.53 5.78 -3.01
N GLU A 54 -6.18 7.02 -2.66
CA GLU A 54 -6.96 8.22 -3.01
C GLU A 54 -6.53 8.86 -4.33
N ASN A 55 -5.35 8.54 -4.84
CA ASN A 55 -4.79 9.16 -6.04
C ASN A 55 -4.56 8.13 -7.14
N GLN A 56 -4.70 8.57 -8.39
CA GLN A 56 -4.44 7.74 -9.56
C GLN A 56 -2.95 7.43 -9.74
N ILE A 57 -2.08 8.34 -9.30
CA ILE A 57 -0.62 8.20 -9.30
C ILE A 57 -0.11 8.61 -7.93
N SER A 58 0.73 7.77 -7.33
CA SER A 58 1.38 8.05 -6.05
C SER A 58 2.83 7.61 -6.11
N VAL A 59 3.74 8.44 -5.60
CA VAL A 59 5.18 8.15 -5.52
C VAL A 59 5.55 7.95 -4.06
N ILE A 60 6.12 6.79 -3.74
CA ILE A 60 6.52 6.42 -2.38
C ILE A 60 8.04 6.26 -2.36
N GLN A 61 8.72 7.18 -1.69
CA GLN A 61 10.16 7.15 -1.49
C GLN A 61 10.50 6.78 -0.05
N GLY A 62 11.63 6.12 0.12
CA GLY A 62 12.18 5.81 1.45
C GLY A 62 13.51 5.07 1.34
N PRO A 63 14.46 5.34 2.23
CA PRO A 63 15.71 4.58 2.29
C PRO A 63 15.47 3.10 2.61
N PRO A 64 16.47 2.23 2.47
CA PRO A 64 16.41 0.85 2.93
C PRO A 64 15.99 0.78 4.42
N GLY A 65 15.21 -0.23 4.78
CA GLY A 65 14.77 -0.43 6.18
C GLY A 65 13.53 0.37 6.62
N THR A 66 13.00 1.30 5.81
CA THR A 66 11.80 2.10 6.17
C THR A 66 10.47 1.36 6.05
N GLY A 67 10.49 0.07 5.70
CA GLY A 67 9.28 -0.73 5.59
C GLY A 67 8.49 -0.56 4.28
N LYS A 68 9.17 -0.21 3.18
CA LYS A 68 8.53 -0.11 1.85
C LYS A 68 7.74 -1.36 1.46
N THR A 69 8.32 -2.55 1.67
CA THR A 69 7.63 -3.82 1.40
C THR A 69 6.33 -3.94 2.20
N GLN A 70 6.36 -3.55 3.48
CA GLN A 70 5.16 -3.55 4.34
C GLN A 70 4.09 -2.57 3.81
N THR A 71 4.50 -1.41 3.33
CA THR A 71 3.60 -0.45 2.68
C THR A 71 2.97 -1.05 1.42
N ILE A 72 3.76 -1.71 0.56
CA ILE A 72 3.27 -2.40 -0.64
C ILE A 72 2.25 -3.48 -0.27
N LEU A 73 2.53 -4.31 0.74
CA LEU A 73 1.61 -5.34 1.21
C LEU A 73 0.28 -4.76 1.70
N ASN A 74 0.30 -3.64 2.43
CA ASN A 74 -0.92 -2.95 2.83
C ASN A 74 -1.68 -2.38 1.62
N ILE A 75 -1.01 -1.82 0.62
CA ILE A 75 -1.64 -1.36 -0.63
C ILE A 75 -2.32 -2.54 -1.35
N ILE A 76 -1.62 -3.68 -1.47
CA ILE A 76 -2.19 -4.90 -2.06
C ILE A 76 -3.47 -5.31 -1.32
N ALA A 77 -3.43 -5.38 0.02
CA ALA A 77 -4.60 -5.75 0.81
C ALA A 77 -5.79 -4.80 0.57
N ASN A 78 -5.55 -3.50 0.51
CA ASN A 78 -6.59 -2.51 0.25
C ASN A 78 -7.18 -2.61 -1.18
N ILE A 79 -6.36 -2.95 -2.18
CA ILE A 79 -6.82 -3.16 -3.55
C ILE A 79 -7.67 -4.43 -3.64
N LEU A 80 -7.21 -5.52 -3.02
CA LEU A 80 -7.95 -6.79 -3.00
C LEU A 80 -9.29 -6.67 -2.26
N MET A 81 -9.36 -5.91 -1.17
CA MET A 81 -10.60 -5.62 -0.45
C MET A 81 -11.64 -4.89 -1.32
N GLN A 82 -11.20 -4.19 -2.37
CA GLN A 82 -12.11 -3.59 -3.37
C GLN A 82 -12.51 -4.57 -4.49
N GLY A 83 -12.13 -5.84 -4.40
CA GLY A 83 -12.36 -6.83 -5.46
C GLY A 83 -11.54 -6.58 -6.73
N LYS A 84 -10.47 -5.79 -6.64
CA LYS A 84 -9.60 -5.44 -7.77
C LYS A 84 -8.36 -6.30 -7.79
N THR A 85 -7.71 -6.37 -8.95
CA THR A 85 -6.42 -7.02 -9.15
C THR A 85 -5.29 -6.01 -9.10
N VAL A 86 -4.07 -6.46 -8.75
CA VAL A 86 -2.86 -5.63 -8.68
C VAL A 86 -1.73 -6.31 -9.42
N GLN A 87 -0.95 -5.52 -10.16
CA GLN A 87 0.28 -5.99 -10.80
C GLN A 87 1.48 -5.28 -10.18
N ILE A 88 2.49 -6.06 -9.78
CA ILE A 88 3.76 -5.56 -9.26
C ILE A 88 4.83 -5.78 -10.32
N VAL A 89 5.50 -4.72 -10.70
CA VAL A 89 6.55 -4.74 -11.71
C VAL A 89 7.84 -4.18 -11.12
N SER A 90 8.97 -4.82 -11.38
CA SER A 90 10.29 -4.35 -10.98
C SER A 90 11.33 -4.73 -12.05
N ASN A 91 12.39 -3.93 -12.15
CA ASN A 91 13.57 -4.26 -12.96
C ASN A 91 14.40 -5.39 -12.32
N ASN A 92 14.18 -5.67 -11.05
CA ASN A 92 14.89 -6.70 -10.30
C ASN A 92 13.88 -7.73 -9.77
N ASN A 93 14.07 -8.99 -10.15
CA ASN A 93 13.23 -10.11 -9.72
C ASN A 93 13.20 -10.25 -8.19
N SER A 94 14.32 -10.01 -7.50
CA SER A 94 14.40 -10.12 -6.05
C SER A 94 13.43 -9.17 -5.32
N ALA A 95 13.10 -8.04 -5.90
CA ALA A 95 12.14 -7.10 -5.29
C ALA A 95 10.70 -7.64 -5.34
N THR A 96 10.32 -8.29 -6.44
CA THR A 96 8.99 -8.94 -6.56
C THR A 96 8.93 -10.24 -5.76
N GLU A 97 10.02 -11.00 -5.75
CA GLU A 97 10.16 -12.22 -4.92
C GLU A 97 10.00 -11.91 -3.43
N ASN A 98 10.62 -10.84 -2.94
CA ASN A 98 10.49 -10.42 -1.54
C ASN A 98 9.02 -10.16 -1.13
N VAL A 99 8.21 -9.56 -2.02
CA VAL A 99 6.78 -9.37 -1.76
C VAL A 99 6.05 -10.72 -1.71
N TYR A 100 6.34 -11.60 -2.67
CA TYR A 100 5.75 -12.95 -2.72
C TYR A 100 6.11 -13.78 -1.48
N GLU A 101 7.39 -13.81 -1.09
CA GLU A 101 7.87 -14.53 0.11
C GLU A 101 7.17 -14.03 1.38
N LYS A 102 6.97 -12.73 1.50
CA LYS A 102 6.24 -12.14 2.63
C LYS A 102 4.78 -12.61 2.67
N LEU A 103 4.08 -12.60 1.53
CA LEU A 103 2.71 -13.10 1.43
C LEU A 103 2.62 -14.59 1.73
N SER A 104 3.59 -15.38 1.23
CA SER A 104 3.65 -16.83 1.39
C SER A 104 4.18 -17.28 2.75
N SER A 105 4.68 -16.35 3.57
CA SER A 105 5.23 -16.68 4.88
C SER A 105 4.22 -17.42 5.76
N PRO A 106 4.65 -18.32 6.67
CA PRO A 106 3.73 -19.07 7.55
C PRO A 106 2.81 -18.19 8.39
N LYS A 107 3.22 -16.94 8.64
CA LYS A 107 2.43 -15.97 9.39
C LYS A 107 1.17 -15.54 8.64
N TYR A 108 1.24 -15.41 7.31
CA TYR A 108 0.13 -14.89 6.50
C TYR A 108 -0.51 -15.95 5.62
N ASN A 109 0.28 -16.88 5.11
CA ASN A 109 -0.17 -17.99 4.23
C ASN A 109 -1.04 -17.53 3.06
N LEU A 110 -0.68 -16.40 2.44
CA LEU A 110 -1.41 -15.76 1.36
C LEU A 110 -0.76 -15.96 -0.02
N GLY A 111 0.20 -16.89 -0.15
CA GLY A 111 0.88 -17.15 -1.42
C GLY A 111 -0.05 -17.52 -2.57
N PHE A 112 -1.19 -18.16 -2.27
CA PHE A 112 -2.18 -18.60 -3.25
C PHE A 112 -2.90 -17.43 -3.97
N VAL A 113 -2.87 -16.20 -3.41
CA VAL A 113 -3.48 -15.01 -4.06
C VAL A 113 -2.57 -14.38 -5.10
N ALA A 114 -1.34 -14.85 -5.25
CA ALA A 114 -0.32 -14.22 -6.08
C ALA A 114 0.21 -15.17 -7.16
N ALA A 115 0.38 -14.65 -8.38
CA ALA A 115 1.00 -15.35 -9.50
C ALA A 115 2.34 -14.69 -9.86
N THR A 116 3.42 -15.47 -9.88
CA THR A 116 4.75 -15.00 -10.28
C THR A 116 4.95 -15.21 -11.77
N LEU A 117 4.69 -14.19 -12.60
CA LEU A 117 4.66 -14.31 -14.07
C LEU A 117 5.82 -13.62 -14.78
N GLY A 118 6.81 -13.11 -14.03
CA GLY A 118 7.87 -12.24 -14.56
C GLY A 118 8.84 -12.88 -15.56
N SER A 119 8.99 -14.20 -15.56
CA SER A 119 9.89 -14.93 -16.48
C SER A 119 9.20 -16.13 -17.09
N SER A 120 9.72 -16.62 -18.23
CA SER A 120 9.23 -17.86 -18.87
C SER A 120 9.31 -19.06 -17.92
N LYS A 121 10.36 -19.12 -17.10
CA LYS A 121 10.53 -20.15 -16.05
C LYS A 121 9.42 -20.06 -15.01
N ASN A 122 9.16 -18.87 -14.48
CA ASN A 122 8.14 -18.64 -13.47
C ASN A 122 6.73 -18.96 -14.00
N LYS A 123 6.47 -18.59 -15.27
CA LYS A 123 5.19 -18.94 -15.94
C LYS A 123 4.98 -20.45 -16.02
N LYS A 124 6.01 -21.20 -16.40
CA LYS A 124 5.97 -22.66 -16.43
C LYS A 124 5.68 -23.24 -15.04
N LEU A 125 6.45 -22.83 -14.05
CA LEU A 125 6.25 -23.26 -12.67
C LEU A 125 4.85 -22.91 -12.15
N PHE A 126 4.33 -21.73 -12.46
CA PHE A 126 2.99 -21.33 -12.07
C PHE A 126 1.93 -22.27 -12.66
N VAL A 127 2.03 -22.58 -13.96
CA VAL A 127 1.10 -23.50 -14.64
C VAL A 127 1.22 -24.92 -14.08
N GLU A 128 2.43 -25.42 -13.85
CA GLU A 128 2.69 -26.75 -13.29
C GLU A 128 2.15 -26.92 -11.86
N HIS A 129 2.09 -25.82 -11.08
CA HIS A 129 1.60 -25.83 -9.69
C HIS A 129 0.13 -25.42 -9.56
N GLN A 130 -0.59 -25.17 -10.65
CA GLN A 130 -2.02 -24.81 -10.61
C GLN A 130 -2.93 -25.91 -10.06
N ASP A 131 -2.47 -27.14 -10.05
CA ASP A 131 -3.20 -28.30 -9.47
C ASP A 131 -3.05 -28.37 -7.94
N ALA A 132 -2.31 -27.45 -7.33
CA ALA A 132 -2.19 -27.38 -5.89
C ALA A 132 -3.55 -27.05 -5.26
N ALA A 133 -3.94 -27.81 -4.26
CA ALA A 133 -5.19 -27.58 -3.54
C ALA A 133 -5.23 -26.16 -2.94
N TYR A 134 -6.31 -25.45 -3.20
CA TYR A 134 -6.57 -24.20 -2.52
C TYR A 134 -6.76 -24.45 -1.01
N PRO A 135 -6.41 -23.48 -0.16
CA PRO A 135 -6.71 -23.57 1.26
C PRO A 135 -8.20 -23.84 1.50
N ASP A 136 -8.52 -24.61 2.53
CA ASP A 136 -9.90 -24.75 2.97
C ASP A 136 -10.40 -23.42 3.55
N PHE A 137 -11.26 -22.74 2.81
CA PHE A 137 -11.87 -21.48 3.21
C PHE A 137 -13.07 -21.62 4.15
N SER A 138 -13.48 -22.83 4.52
CA SER A 138 -14.62 -23.04 5.39
C SER A 138 -14.44 -22.40 6.76
N SER A 139 -13.21 -22.42 7.28
CA SER A 139 -12.81 -21.77 8.54
C SER A 139 -12.65 -20.24 8.44
N TRP A 140 -12.65 -19.68 7.23
CA TRP A 140 -12.45 -18.23 7.00
C TRP A 140 -13.76 -17.47 6.95
N LYS A 141 -14.88 -18.19 6.95
CA LYS A 141 -16.21 -17.56 6.97
C LYS A 141 -16.43 -16.90 8.32
N THR A 142 -16.58 -15.59 8.33
CA THR A 142 -17.06 -14.89 9.52
C THR A 142 -18.56 -15.08 9.66
N GLN A 143 -19.04 -15.17 10.91
CA GLN A 143 -20.46 -15.12 11.24
C GLN A 143 -20.94 -13.69 11.49
N GLU A 144 -20.03 -12.73 11.55
CA GLU A 144 -20.34 -11.34 11.79
C GLU A 144 -20.89 -10.67 10.53
N ASP A 145 -21.84 -9.75 10.76
CA ASP A 145 -22.39 -8.93 9.68
C ASP A 145 -21.30 -8.03 9.09
N PRO A 146 -21.13 -8.00 7.76
CA PRO A 146 -20.15 -7.13 7.11
C PRO A 146 -20.26 -5.66 7.49
N SER A 147 -21.46 -5.16 7.80
CA SER A 147 -21.69 -3.77 8.22
C SER A 147 -21.08 -3.48 9.60
N VAL A 148 -21.13 -4.44 10.52
CA VAL A 148 -20.51 -4.35 11.83
C VAL A 148 -18.99 -4.31 11.71
N LEU A 149 -18.43 -5.18 10.85
CA LEU A 149 -17.00 -5.20 10.58
C LEU A 149 -16.52 -3.88 9.95
N GLN A 150 -17.27 -3.35 8.97
CA GLN A 150 -16.94 -2.07 8.33
C GLN A 150 -16.95 -0.91 9.33
N LYS A 151 -17.95 -0.87 10.22
CA LYS A 151 -18.02 0.14 11.27
C LYS A 151 -16.85 0.01 12.25
N GLY A 152 -16.53 -1.20 12.68
CA GLY A 152 -15.37 -1.47 13.55
C GLY A 152 -14.05 -1.02 12.91
N ILE A 153 -13.84 -1.28 11.63
CA ILE A 153 -12.68 -0.83 10.86
C ILE A 153 -12.63 0.71 10.81
N ALA A 154 -13.75 1.37 10.56
CA ALA A 154 -13.83 2.83 10.50
C ALA A 154 -13.47 3.46 11.85
N ASP A 155 -14.01 2.94 12.95
CA ASP A 155 -13.75 3.42 14.29
C ASP A 155 -12.27 3.23 14.69
N GLN A 156 -11.70 2.06 14.41
CA GLN A 156 -10.28 1.78 14.68
C GLN A 156 -9.35 2.63 13.82
N SER A 157 -9.67 2.84 12.55
CA SER A 157 -8.88 3.70 11.65
C SER A 157 -8.90 5.16 12.11
N SER A 158 -10.06 5.65 12.60
CA SER A 158 -10.18 7.00 13.17
C SER A 158 -9.33 7.16 14.44
N GLN A 159 -9.36 6.16 15.33
CA GLN A 159 -8.52 6.14 16.54
C GLN A 159 -7.03 6.13 16.17
N LEU A 160 -6.61 5.28 15.22
CA LEU A 160 -5.24 5.19 14.75
C LEU A 160 -4.75 6.53 14.20
N LYS A 161 -5.56 7.20 13.37
CA LYS A 161 -5.27 8.54 12.85
C LYS A 161 -5.08 9.54 13.99
N SER A 162 -5.98 9.57 14.96
CA SER A 162 -5.86 10.45 16.12
C SER A 162 -4.57 10.24 16.92
N VAL A 163 -4.14 8.98 17.08
CA VAL A 163 -2.86 8.66 17.73
C VAL A 163 -1.68 9.20 16.91
N PHE A 164 -1.67 9.01 15.62
CA PHE A 164 -0.60 9.51 14.75
C PHE A 164 -0.54 11.05 14.75
N ASP A 165 -1.67 11.74 14.70
CA ASP A 165 -1.75 13.20 14.75
C ASP A 165 -1.19 13.74 16.10
N LYS A 166 -1.50 13.07 17.20
CA LYS A 166 -0.95 13.40 18.54
C LYS A 166 0.55 13.16 18.62
N GLN A 167 1.05 12.06 18.05
CA GLN A 167 2.48 11.76 17.99
C GLN A 167 3.25 12.80 17.17
N GLU A 168 2.71 13.21 16.04
CA GLU A 168 3.30 14.24 15.19
C GLU A 168 3.36 15.60 15.91
N LYS A 169 2.24 15.99 16.55
CA LYS A 169 2.20 17.21 17.38
C LYS A 169 3.21 17.18 18.53
N LEU A 170 3.33 16.05 19.21
CA LEU A 170 4.31 15.87 20.28
C LEU A 170 5.76 16.00 19.75
N ALA A 171 6.05 15.43 18.57
CA ALA A 171 7.37 15.53 17.96
C ALA A 171 7.70 16.99 17.61
N CYS A 172 6.76 17.74 17.03
CA CYS A 172 6.93 19.17 16.74
C CYS A 172 7.21 19.98 18.03
N LEU A 173 6.40 19.80 19.07
CA LEU A 173 6.58 20.50 20.34
C LEU A 173 7.94 20.20 21.01
N ARG A 174 8.41 18.95 20.92
CA ARG A 174 9.73 18.57 21.42
C ARG A 174 10.85 19.25 20.64
N GLN A 175 10.70 19.39 19.33
CA GLN A 175 11.67 20.09 18.49
C GLN A 175 11.71 21.58 18.81
N GLU A 176 10.55 22.22 18.94
CA GLU A 176 10.44 23.63 19.35
C GLU A 176 11.09 23.88 20.73
N LEU A 177 10.79 23.03 21.70
CA LEU A 177 11.40 23.10 23.03
C LEU A 177 12.92 22.96 22.97
N SER A 178 13.45 22.02 22.18
CA SER A 178 14.88 21.84 22.01
C SER A 178 15.55 23.09 21.39
N GLN A 179 14.89 23.72 20.42
CA GLN A 179 15.38 24.96 19.81
C GLN A 179 15.43 26.09 20.82
N LEU A 180 14.36 26.32 21.59
CA LEU A 180 14.28 27.35 22.62
C LEU A 180 15.34 27.15 23.71
N VAL A 181 15.54 25.92 24.19
CA VAL A 181 16.61 25.64 25.17
C VAL A 181 17.99 25.95 24.62
N THR A 182 18.23 25.68 23.32
CA THR A 182 19.50 25.97 22.67
C THR A 182 19.72 27.50 22.51
N GLU A 183 18.67 28.26 22.21
CA GLU A 183 18.73 29.72 22.10
C GLU A 183 18.99 30.40 23.45
N ILE A 184 18.28 29.95 24.50
CA ILE A 184 18.49 30.46 25.87
C ILE A 184 19.91 30.18 26.35
N GLY A 185 20.43 28.93 26.07
CA GLY A 185 21.80 28.58 26.46
C GLY A 185 22.90 29.31 25.69
N ARG A 186 22.57 29.97 24.55
CA ARG A 186 23.54 30.84 23.81
C ARG A 186 23.47 32.31 24.25
N ALA A 187 22.40 32.69 24.96
CA ALA A 187 22.20 34.04 25.45
C ALA A 187 22.84 34.31 26.82
N HIS A 188 23.38 33.28 27.45
CA HIS A 188 24.19 33.32 28.67
C HIS A 188 25.63 32.90 28.36
#